data_d3a36cacf4cb83043417c8992b39f8bd
#
_entry.id   d3a36cacf4cb83043417c8992b39f8bd
#
_cell.length_a   1.000
_cell.length_b   1.000
_cell.length_c   1.000
_cell.angle_alpha   90.00
_cell.angle_beta   90.00
_cell.angle_gamma   90.00
#
_symmetry.space_group_name_H-M   'P 1'
#
loop_
_entity.id
_entity.type
_entity.pdbx_description
1 polymer ?
#
loop_
_entity_poly.entity_id
_entity_poly.type
_entity_poly.pdbx_seq_one_letter_code
_entity_poly.pdbx_strand_id
1 'polypeptide(L)'
;HLLEGSKEGLKLSGTNNTVANNIISAFDSMGIYLTYGSEISVSDNTVSGSNHFGIYAFTKDSAYSGNRVSDTCRFDNLGITGVGKYWFSGSGVYVEGNDNTIEHNRVIDSGYNGIQFAQRNVVQYNFINNACLTKDDGGGIYTSSSAAYPGAATNGSIIRHNIVDGVTGTLAGWSKWNIPYGEGIYLDTSAGGVTVDHNTVANCTANGIYLHDSYNETVTNNTVFNTKSGLLINGDLGGTSISKNLIYALARDIGDSQTARLVSRSGGPITINGNTYVAHYKSADIFRLDVTNYSFAGWKSQTGQDATSSCDLSALGAGESEALFYNTTMSNKTFYLNGAVATRVDGQPVTGSFDLSPFTSVVLTGTGLTKISK
;
A
#
# COMPACT_ATOMS: atom_id res chain seq x y z
N HIS A 1 -22.08 19.90 8.09
CA HIS A 1 -22.64 20.54 6.90
C HIS A 1 -22.60 19.58 5.73
N LEU A 2 -23.62 19.63 4.87
CA LEU A 2 -23.67 18.95 3.59
C LEU A 2 -23.32 19.96 2.50
N LEU A 3 -22.32 19.65 1.68
CA LEU A 3 -21.86 20.47 0.56
C LEU A 3 -21.83 19.62 -0.70
N GLU A 4 -22.45 20.09 -1.78
CA GLU A 4 -22.54 19.40 -3.07
C GLU A 4 -22.31 20.37 -4.24
N GLY A 5 -21.69 19.87 -5.31
CA GLY A 5 -21.75 20.43 -6.64
C GLY A 5 -21.07 21.79 -6.87
N SER A 6 -19.75 21.87 -6.69
CA SER A 6 -18.94 22.98 -7.22
C SER A 6 -17.53 22.48 -7.53
N LYS A 7 -16.62 23.36 -7.91
CA LYS A 7 -15.25 22.97 -8.23
C LYS A 7 -14.51 22.39 -7.03
N GLU A 8 -14.57 23.09 -5.90
CA GLU A 8 -14.06 22.60 -4.61
C GLU A 8 -15.19 22.61 -3.57
N GLY A 9 -15.26 21.56 -2.74
CA GLY A 9 -16.24 21.45 -1.68
C GLY A 9 -15.96 22.41 -0.52
N LEU A 10 -14.74 22.33 -0.01
CA LEU A 10 -14.24 23.24 1.01
C LEU A 10 -12.84 23.68 0.61
N LYS A 11 -12.61 24.99 0.59
CA LYS A 11 -11.29 25.56 0.36
C LYS A 11 -10.89 26.44 1.54
N LEU A 12 -9.70 26.20 2.06
CA LEU A 12 -9.21 26.87 3.26
C LEU A 12 -7.72 27.18 3.12
N SER A 13 -7.27 28.22 3.79
CA SER A 13 -5.86 28.54 4.02
C SER A 13 -5.67 29.14 5.41
N GLY A 14 -4.44 29.18 5.88
CA GLY A 14 -4.09 29.79 7.16
C GLY A 14 -3.67 28.78 8.22
N THR A 15 -3.54 29.25 9.44
CA THR A 15 -2.96 28.50 10.55
C THR A 15 -3.99 28.20 11.61
N ASN A 16 -3.84 27.08 12.32
CA ASN A 16 -4.65 26.71 13.47
C ASN A 16 -6.16 26.63 13.16
N ASN A 17 -6.49 26.00 12.03
CA ASN A 17 -7.87 25.79 11.61
C ASN A 17 -8.33 24.36 11.88
N THR A 18 -9.63 24.18 12.04
CA THR A 18 -10.26 22.88 12.18
C THR A 18 -11.32 22.67 11.10
N VAL A 19 -11.25 21.53 10.40
CA VAL A 19 -12.24 21.06 9.45
C VAL A 19 -12.73 19.69 9.94
N ALA A 20 -13.87 19.65 10.58
CA ALA A 20 -14.32 18.42 11.23
C ALA A 20 -15.81 18.13 11.05
N ASN A 21 -16.15 16.82 10.99
CA ASN A 21 -17.53 16.33 10.97
C ASN A 21 -18.38 16.89 9.82
N ASN A 22 -17.78 17.10 8.64
CA ASN A 22 -18.50 17.54 7.45
C ASN A 22 -18.83 16.37 6.55
N ILE A 23 -19.95 16.50 5.82
CA ILE A 23 -20.28 15.63 4.69
C ILE A 23 -20.11 16.46 3.42
N ILE A 24 -19.23 16.02 2.54
CA ILE A 24 -18.79 16.75 1.35
C ILE A 24 -18.87 15.79 0.17
N SER A 25 -19.72 16.08 -0.82
CA SER A 25 -19.94 15.14 -1.92
C SER A 25 -20.13 15.80 -3.28
N ALA A 26 -19.82 15.04 -4.34
CA ALA A 26 -20.09 15.38 -5.73
C ALA A 26 -19.43 16.68 -6.22
N PHE A 27 -18.10 16.76 -6.21
CA PHE A 27 -17.34 17.91 -6.69
C PHE A 27 -16.58 17.64 -7.98
N ASP A 28 -16.44 18.64 -8.83
CA ASP A 28 -15.72 18.55 -10.09
C ASP A 28 -14.21 18.41 -9.92
N SER A 29 -13.66 18.84 -8.80
CA SER A 29 -12.23 18.76 -8.54
C SER A 29 -11.93 18.13 -7.18
N MET A 30 -12.00 18.90 -6.11
CA MET A 30 -11.52 18.49 -4.79
C MET A 30 -12.64 18.55 -3.74
N GLY A 31 -12.75 17.54 -2.89
CA GLY A 31 -13.66 17.60 -1.75
C GLY A 31 -13.20 18.63 -0.73
N ILE A 32 -12.00 18.44 -0.17
CA ILE A 32 -11.33 19.38 0.74
C ILE A 32 -10.03 19.83 0.10
N TYR A 33 -9.83 21.14 -0.02
CA TYR A 33 -8.62 21.75 -0.55
C TYR A 33 -8.00 22.73 0.46
N LEU A 34 -6.83 22.39 0.97
CA LEU A 34 -6.04 23.24 1.85
C LEU A 34 -4.86 23.82 1.08
N THR A 35 -4.94 25.11 0.70
CA THR A 35 -3.96 25.69 -0.22
C THR A 35 -2.60 25.93 0.40
N TYR A 36 -2.55 26.50 1.60
CA TYR A 36 -1.36 26.68 2.43
C TYR A 36 -1.76 26.83 3.89
N GLY A 37 -0.99 26.22 4.79
CA GLY A 37 -1.30 26.39 6.20
C GLY A 37 -0.43 25.52 7.11
N SER A 38 -0.64 25.70 8.40
CA SER A 38 0.00 24.89 9.43
C SER A 38 -0.94 24.68 10.61
N GLU A 39 -0.65 23.64 11.41
CA GLU A 39 -1.43 23.36 12.62
C GLU A 39 -2.92 23.19 12.32
N ILE A 40 -3.25 22.56 11.18
CA ILE A 40 -4.64 22.34 10.76
C ILE A 40 -5.06 20.93 11.19
N SER A 41 -6.26 20.84 11.75
CA SER A 41 -6.90 19.55 12.03
C SER A 41 -8.01 19.29 11.01
N VAL A 42 -7.90 18.18 10.26
CA VAL A 42 -8.93 17.69 9.34
C VAL A 42 -9.41 16.33 9.86
N SER A 43 -10.56 16.31 10.52
CA SER A 43 -10.98 15.11 11.22
C SER A 43 -12.43 14.71 11.00
N ASP A 44 -12.67 13.40 10.96
CA ASP A 44 -14.01 12.81 10.96
C ASP A 44 -14.94 13.33 9.84
N ASN A 45 -14.36 13.76 8.70
CA ASN A 45 -15.13 14.16 7.55
C ASN A 45 -15.47 12.96 6.67
N THR A 46 -16.64 13.02 6.03
CA THR A 46 -17.01 12.12 4.94
C THR A 46 -16.92 12.87 3.63
N VAL A 47 -16.00 12.44 2.76
CA VAL A 47 -15.74 13.07 1.47
C VAL A 47 -15.95 12.03 0.37
N SER A 48 -16.80 12.32 -0.61
CA SER A 48 -17.09 11.35 -1.68
C SER A 48 -17.40 12.00 -3.02
N GLY A 49 -17.14 11.24 -4.10
CA GLY A 49 -17.52 11.66 -5.45
C GLY A 49 -16.74 12.84 -6.02
N SER A 50 -15.49 13.04 -5.60
CA SER A 50 -14.61 14.07 -6.17
C SER A 50 -13.94 13.55 -7.45
N ASN A 51 -13.95 14.34 -8.53
CA ASN A 51 -13.37 13.89 -9.80
C ASN A 51 -11.84 13.89 -9.81
N HIS A 52 -11.19 14.60 -8.89
CA HIS A 52 -9.74 14.56 -8.72
C HIS A 52 -9.38 14.03 -7.34
N PHE A 53 -9.26 14.90 -6.32
CA PHE A 53 -8.84 14.52 -4.99
C PHE A 53 -10.01 14.51 -4.00
N GLY A 54 -10.03 13.55 -3.10
CA GLY A 54 -10.89 13.64 -1.94
C GLY A 54 -10.42 14.76 -1.01
N ILE A 55 -9.20 14.66 -0.51
CA ILE A 55 -8.52 15.68 0.30
C ILE A 55 -7.18 16.02 -0.38
N TYR A 56 -6.96 17.29 -0.68
CA TYR A 56 -5.69 17.79 -1.18
C TYR A 56 -5.17 18.92 -0.30
N ALA A 57 -3.93 18.83 0.13
CA ALA A 57 -3.40 19.74 1.13
C ALA A 57 -1.94 20.12 0.90
N PHE A 58 -1.67 21.41 1.06
CA PHE A 58 -0.34 22.00 1.13
C PHE A 58 -0.11 22.55 2.54
N THR A 59 0.18 21.66 3.50
CA THR A 59 0.22 22.03 4.92
C THR A 59 1.46 21.48 5.59
N LYS A 60 1.79 22.04 6.75
CA LYS A 60 2.79 21.50 7.65
C LYS A 60 2.24 21.38 9.06
N ASP A 61 2.86 20.53 9.87
CA ASP A 61 2.51 20.38 11.30
C ASP A 61 1.00 20.16 11.52
N SER A 62 0.34 19.41 10.62
CA SER A 62 -1.12 19.26 10.57
C SER A 62 -1.54 17.80 10.69
N ALA A 63 -2.79 17.57 11.11
CA ALA A 63 -3.34 16.24 11.32
C ALA A 63 -4.55 15.97 10.43
N TYR A 64 -4.54 14.79 9.78
CA TYR A 64 -5.62 14.25 8.95
C TYR A 64 -6.07 12.94 9.57
N SER A 65 -7.15 12.95 10.35
CA SER A 65 -7.52 11.81 11.19
C SER A 65 -8.99 11.42 11.06
N GLY A 66 -9.27 10.10 10.98
CA GLY A 66 -10.63 9.58 11.03
C GLY A 66 -11.51 9.92 9.82
N ASN A 67 -10.95 10.47 8.74
CA ASN A 67 -11.74 10.82 7.57
C ASN A 67 -12.13 9.59 6.76
N ARG A 68 -13.34 9.61 6.21
CA ARG A 68 -13.84 8.64 5.25
C ARG A 68 -13.83 9.29 3.87
N VAL A 69 -12.96 8.79 2.99
CA VAL A 69 -12.81 9.31 1.63
C VAL A 69 -13.15 8.21 0.65
N SER A 70 -14.05 8.47 -0.29
CA SER A 70 -14.45 7.45 -1.27
C SER A 70 -14.76 8.03 -2.65
N ASP A 71 -14.76 7.14 -3.63
CA ASP A 71 -15.20 7.47 -4.99
C ASP A 71 -14.48 8.67 -5.59
N THR A 72 -13.16 8.70 -5.49
CA THR A 72 -12.34 9.78 -6.05
C THR A 72 -11.79 9.39 -7.42
N CYS A 73 -11.60 10.37 -8.31
CA CYS A 73 -11.01 10.17 -9.65
C CYS A 73 -11.66 9.04 -10.45
N ARG A 74 -12.97 9.02 -10.53
CA ARG A 74 -13.76 7.91 -11.10
C ARG A 74 -13.73 7.80 -12.62
N PHE A 75 -13.28 8.84 -13.32
CA PHE A 75 -13.29 8.88 -14.76
C PHE A 75 -11.92 8.54 -15.34
N ASP A 76 -11.89 7.61 -16.28
CA ASP A 76 -10.72 7.30 -17.08
C ASP A 76 -10.23 8.57 -17.80
N ASN A 77 -8.92 8.66 -18.02
CA ASN A 77 -8.28 9.79 -18.71
C ASN A 77 -8.44 11.18 -18.05
N LEU A 78 -9.03 11.26 -16.87
CA LEU A 78 -9.06 12.52 -16.14
C LEU A 78 -7.68 12.80 -15.56
N GLY A 79 -7.13 13.98 -15.83
CA GLY A 79 -5.87 14.47 -15.26
C GLY A 79 -4.64 14.30 -16.15
N ILE A 80 -4.42 13.20 -16.85
CA ILE A 80 -3.19 12.98 -17.63
C ILE A 80 -3.36 13.42 -19.08
N THR A 81 -4.45 13.07 -19.73
CA THR A 81 -4.72 13.36 -21.15
C THR A 81 -5.97 14.16 -21.38
N GLY A 82 -6.77 14.41 -20.35
CA GLY A 82 -8.06 15.07 -20.40
C GLY A 82 -8.12 16.38 -19.62
N VAL A 83 -9.28 16.66 -19.08
CA VAL A 83 -9.54 17.85 -18.25
C VAL A 83 -8.76 17.71 -16.95
N GLY A 84 -7.91 18.68 -16.61
CA GLY A 84 -7.07 18.65 -15.42
C GLY A 84 -5.71 17.97 -15.65
N LYS A 85 -4.77 18.65 -16.25
CA LYS A 85 -3.44 18.18 -16.69
C LYS A 85 -2.41 17.85 -15.58
N TYR A 86 -2.83 17.45 -14.41
CA TYR A 86 -1.87 17.12 -13.36
C TYR A 86 -1.62 15.61 -13.31
N TRP A 87 -0.38 15.22 -13.46
CA TRP A 87 0.11 13.84 -13.37
C TRP A 87 -0.38 13.10 -12.12
N PHE A 88 -0.52 13.82 -11.04
CA PHE A 88 -0.88 13.30 -9.72
C PHE A 88 -2.35 13.48 -9.37
N SER A 89 -3.19 13.82 -10.33
CA SER A 89 -4.62 14.00 -10.09
C SER A 89 -5.31 12.69 -9.75
N GLY A 90 -6.03 12.67 -8.65
CA GLY A 90 -6.97 11.61 -8.39
C GLY A 90 -6.73 10.75 -7.18
N SER A 91 -5.88 11.14 -6.27
CA SER A 91 -5.69 10.44 -5.01
C SER A 91 -6.87 10.63 -4.06
N GLY A 92 -7.13 9.62 -3.23
CA GLY A 92 -8.09 9.78 -2.13
C GLY A 92 -7.67 10.89 -1.20
N VAL A 93 -6.45 10.81 -0.67
CA VAL A 93 -5.82 11.84 0.17
C VAL A 93 -4.44 12.16 -0.39
N TYR A 94 -4.15 13.44 -0.65
CA TYR A 94 -2.82 13.89 -1.03
C TYR A 94 -2.34 15.04 -0.18
N VAL A 95 -1.22 14.85 0.52
CA VAL A 95 -0.58 15.86 1.38
C VAL A 95 0.81 16.16 0.84
N GLU A 96 0.99 17.35 0.27
CA GLU A 96 2.28 17.80 -0.32
C GLU A 96 3.23 18.43 0.68
N GLY A 97 2.75 18.93 1.79
CA GLY A 97 3.58 19.55 2.82
C GLY A 97 4.27 18.53 3.74
N ASN A 98 4.94 19.03 4.75
CA ASN A 98 5.78 18.24 5.65
C ASN A 98 5.30 18.26 7.10
N ASP A 99 5.80 17.28 7.86
CA ASP A 99 5.56 17.14 9.30
C ASP A 99 4.07 16.96 9.66
N ASN A 100 3.30 16.40 8.73
CA ASN A 100 1.90 16.08 8.96
C ASN A 100 1.74 14.63 9.43
N THR A 101 0.64 14.38 10.15
CA THR A 101 0.19 13.03 10.51
C THR A 101 -1.09 12.70 9.74
N ILE A 102 -1.08 11.58 9.01
CA ILE A 102 -2.21 11.06 8.23
C ILE A 102 -2.57 9.72 8.84
N GLU A 103 -3.65 9.69 9.63
CA GLU A 103 -3.95 8.51 10.45
C GLU A 103 -5.44 8.18 10.57
N HIS A 104 -5.73 6.90 10.80
CA HIS A 104 -7.10 6.41 11.02
C HIS A 104 -8.08 6.77 9.91
N ASN A 105 -7.58 7.13 8.71
CA ASN A 105 -8.45 7.42 7.58
C ASN A 105 -8.86 6.13 6.90
N ARG A 106 -10.06 6.15 6.32
CA ARG A 106 -10.60 5.09 5.50
C ARG A 106 -10.76 5.61 4.07
N VAL A 107 -9.90 5.15 3.17
CA VAL A 107 -9.89 5.54 1.75
C VAL A 107 -10.36 4.34 0.91
N ILE A 108 -11.45 4.52 0.19
CA ILE A 108 -12.10 3.44 -0.56
C ILE A 108 -12.43 3.91 -1.97
N ASP A 109 -12.20 3.01 -2.95
CA ASP A 109 -12.56 3.26 -4.35
C ASP A 109 -11.94 4.54 -4.91
N SER A 110 -10.60 4.62 -4.80
CA SER A 110 -9.82 5.71 -5.41
C SER A 110 -9.42 5.35 -6.83
N GLY A 111 -9.68 6.24 -7.77
CA GLY A 111 -9.29 6.03 -9.17
C GLY A 111 -7.78 6.04 -9.40
N TYR A 112 -7.01 6.67 -8.52
CA TYR A 112 -5.55 6.65 -8.52
C TYR A 112 -5.02 6.25 -7.14
N ASN A 113 -4.05 6.99 -6.58
CA ASN A 113 -3.49 6.60 -5.29
C ASN A 113 -4.52 6.63 -4.16
N GLY A 114 -4.40 5.72 -3.23
CA GLY A 114 -5.21 5.79 -2.01
C GLY A 114 -4.76 6.99 -1.16
N ILE A 115 -3.56 6.91 -0.61
CA ILE A 115 -2.90 8.01 0.12
C ILE A 115 -1.59 8.35 -0.58
N GLN A 116 -1.40 9.63 -0.89
CA GLN A 116 -0.18 10.16 -1.48
C GLN A 116 0.41 11.25 -0.58
N PHE A 117 1.73 11.29 -0.48
CA PHE A 117 2.43 12.36 0.22
C PHE A 117 3.77 12.66 -0.47
N ALA A 118 4.29 13.88 -0.31
CA ALA A 118 5.44 14.34 -1.07
C ALA A 118 6.65 14.77 -0.22
N GLN A 119 6.52 14.93 1.07
CA GLN A 119 7.59 15.37 1.97
C GLN A 119 7.57 14.53 3.25
N ARG A 120 8.38 14.88 4.25
CA ARG A 120 8.43 14.15 5.50
C ARG A 120 7.08 14.15 6.22
N ASN A 121 6.44 12.98 6.31
CA ASN A 121 5.14 12.80 6.92
C ASN A 121 5.05 11.45 7.64
N VAL A 122 4.08 11.33 8.53
CA VAL A 122 3.71 10.05 9.17
C VAL A 122 2.37 9.60 8.61
N VAL A 123 2.36 8.41 7.98
CA VAL A 123 1.16 7.76 7.44
C VAL A 123 0.94 6.48 8.23
N GLN A 124 -0.06 6.46 9.11
CA GLN A 124 -0.23 5.34 10.03
C GLN A 124 -1.69 4.99 10.30
N TYR A 125 -1.96 3.72 10.59
CA TYR A 125 -3.29 3.24 10.98
C TYR A 125 -4.39 3.61 9.98
N ASN A 126 -4.08 3.66 8.69
CA ASN A 126 -5.08 3.90 7.66
C ASN A 126 -5.55 2.57 7.05
N PHE A 127 -6.79 2.56 6.58
CA PHE A 127 -7.32 1.50 5.75
C PHE A 127 -7.56 2.01 4.34
N ILE A 128 -6.88 1.43 3.37
CA ILE A 128 -7.01 1.70 1.95
C ILE A 128 -7.59 0.45 1.27
N ASN A 129 -8.66 0.62 0.52
CA ASN A 129 -9.27 -0.46 -0.23
C ASN A 129 -9.68 -0.01 -1.63
N ASN A 130 -9.33 -0.80 -2.64
CA ASN A 130 -9.62 -0.54 -4.03
C ASN A 130 -9.01 0.81 -4.53
N ALA A 131 -7.71 0.89 -4.59
CA ALA A 131 -7.00 2.01 -5.22
C ALA A 131 -6.61 1.69 -6.68
N CYS A 132 -6.24 2.71 -7.43
CA CYS A 132 -5.84 2.65 -8.84
C CYS A 132 -6.92 2.05 -9.75
N LEU A 133 -8.19 2.42 -9.54
CA LEU A 133 -9.32 1.87 -10.31
C LEU A 133 -9.40 2.39 -11.73
N THR A 134 -8.94 3.62 -12.01
CA THR A 134 -9.00 4.27 -13.32
C THR A 134 -7.62 4.63 -13.87
N LYS A 135 -6.58 4.47 -13.08
CA LYS A 135 -5.19 4.73 -13.47
C LYS A 135 -4.29 3.60 -13.00
N ASP A 136 -3.12 3.52 -13.58
CA ASP A 136 -2.04 2.64 -13.19
C ASP A 136 -0.80 3.45 -12.77
N ASP A 137 0.31 2.77 -12.50
CA ASP A 137 1.56 3.38 -12.05
C ASP A 137 1.34 4.24 -10.79
N GLY A 138 0.66 3.65 -9.84
CA GLY A 138 0.30 4.26 -8.58
C GLY A 138 0.17 3.22 -7.47
N GLY A 139 -0.13 3.67 -6.27
CA GLY A 139 -0.16 2.81 -5.10
C GLY A 139 -1.35 3.01 -4.16
N GLY A 140 -1.60 2.01 -3.33
CA GLY A 140 -2.44 2.21 -2.16
C GLY A 140 -1.88 3.31 -1.27
N ILE A 141 -0.57 3.27 -1.02
CA ILE A 141 0.21 4.38 -0.45
C ILE A 141 1.37 4.69 -1.40
N TYR A 142 1.49 5.95 -1.81
CA TYR A 142 2.46 6.39 -2.81
C TYR A 142 3.25 7.61 -2.32
N THR A 143 4.55 7.61 -2.57
CA THR A 143 5.40 8.79 -2.44
C THR A 143 6.52 8.79 -3.47
N SER A 144 6.90 9.98 -3.91
CA SER A 144 8.08 10.24 -4.72
C SER A 144 8.69 11.56 -4.31
N SER A 145 9.94 11.80 -4.70
CA SER A 145 10.59 13.08 -4.54
C SER A 145 11.00 13.63 -5.91
N SER A 146 11.20 14.94 -6.02
CA SER A 146 11.71 15.49 -7.27
C SER A 146 13.18 15.15 -7.46
N ALA A 147 13.61 14.92 -8.71
CA ALA A 147 15.00 14.67 -9.04
C ALA A 147 15.96 15.81 -8.62
N ALA A 148 15.42 17.02 -8.43
CA ALA A 148 16.21 18.17 -7.97
C ALA A 148 16.65 18.06 -6.49
N TYR A 149 15.93 17.23 -5.70
CA TYR A 149 16.21 17.02 -4.27
C TYR A 149 16.06 15.55 -3.91
N PRO A 150 16.91 14.67 -4.43
CA PRO A 150 16.76 13.25 -4.24
C PRO A 150 16.78 12.88 -2.76
N GLY A 151 15.72 12.24 -2.27
CA GLY A 151 15.57 11.73 -0.91
C GLY A 151 15.48 12.74 0.22
N ALA A 152 15.79 14.00 -0.03
CA ALA A 152 15.78 15.00 1.03
C ALA A 152 14.35 15.31 1.51
N ALA A 153 13.40 15.34 0.60
CA ALA A 153 12.03 15.72 0.93
C ALA A 153 11.29 14.67 1.78
N THR A 154 11.48 13.38 1.48
CA THR A 154 10.79 12.28 2.18
C THR A 154 11.56 11.75 3.39
N ASN A 155 12.82 12.16 3.59
CA ASN A 155 13.67 11.64 4.65
C ASN A 155 13.06 11.82 6.05
N GLY A 156 12.99 10.71 6.78
CA GLY A 156 12.35 10.63 8.09
C GLY A 156 10.83 10.37 8.04
N SER A 157 10.27 10.13 6.84
CA SER A 157 8.87 9.70 6.73
C SER A 157 8.67 8.29 7.28
N ILE A 158 7.47 8.06 7.82
CA ILE A 158 7.09 6.77 8.39
C ILE A 158 5.76 6.33 7.80
N ILE A 159 5.72 5.13 7.23
CA ILE A 159 4.51 4.43 6.78
C ILE A 159 4.35 3.20 7.66
N ARG A 160 3.41 3.20 8.60
CA ARG A 160 3.28 2.10 9.55
C ARG A 160 1.86 1.74 9.91
N HIS A 161 1.65 0.46 10.25
CA HIS A 161 0.36 -0.06 10.72
C HIS A 161 -0.81 0.29 9.79
N ASN A 162 -0.56 0.43 8.48
CA ASN A 162 -1.63 0.60 7.51
C ASN A 162 -2.07 -0.75 6.96
N ILE A 163 -3.34 -0.81 6.55
CA ILE A 163 -3.88 -1.95 5.82
C ILE A 163 -4.24 -1.46 4.42
N VAL A 164 -3.59 -2.03 3.42
CA VAL A 164 -3.83 -1.80 2.00
C VAL A 164 -4.36 -3.10 1.40
N ASP A 165 -5.60 -3.10 0.93
CA ASP A 165 -6.24 -4.29 0.36
C ASP A 165 -6.92 -3.96 -0.98
N GLY A 166 -6.43 -4.54 -2.05
CA GLY A 166 -6.98 -4.35 -3.39
C GLY A 166 -6.47 -3.09 -4.08
N VAL A 167 -5.31 -3.17 -4.73
CA VAL A 167 -4.83 -2.14 -5.65
C VAL A 167 -4.78 -2.74 -7.03
N THR A 168 -5.65 -2.26 -7.95
CA THR A 168 -5.91 -2.99 -9.18
C THR A 168 -5.09 -2.50 -10.39
N GLY A 169 -4.87 -1.20 -10.53
CA GLY A 169 -4.39 -0.64 -11.78
C GLY A 169 -5.38 -0.86 -12.92
N THR A 170 -5.14 -0.26 -14.07
CA THR A 170 -5.97 -0.40 -15.26
C THR A 170 -5.14 -0.40 -16.53
N LEU A 171 -5.58 -1.15 -17.56
CA LEU A 171 -4.95 -1.13 -18.88
C LEU A 171 -5.16 0.20 -19.61
N ALA A 172 -6.15 0.98 -19.22
CA ALA A 172 -6.43 2.32 -19.78
C ALA A 172 -5.58 3.41 -19.11
N GLY A 173 -4.72 3.04 -18.15
CA GLY A 173 -3.91 3.97 -17.39
C GLY A 173 -2.74 4.58 -18.15
N TRP A 174 -1.91 5.27 -17.41
CA TRP A 174 -0.79 6.06 -17.93
C TRP A 174 0.31 5.22 -18.58
N SER A 175 0.68 4.11 -17.95
CA SER A 175 1.90 3.37 -18.32
C SER A 175 1.83 2.73 -19.71
N LYS A 176 0.65 2.46 -20.23
CA LYS A 176 0.41 1.79 -21.54
C LYS A 176 1.17 0.47 -21.72
N TRP A 177 1.56 -0.20 -20.63
CA TRP A 177 2.36 -1.41 -20.66
C TRP A 177 1.55 -2.69 -20.90
N ASN A 178 0.26 -2.59 -21.23
CA ASN A 178 -0.68 -3.72 -21.33
C ASN A 178 -0.76 -4.59 -20.06
N ILE A 179 -0.36 -4.05 -18.92
CA ILE A 179 -0.42 -4.71 -17.63
C ILE A 179 -1.00 -3.70 -16.65
N PRO A 180 -1.97 -4.08 -15.82
CA PRO A 180 -2.47 -3.18 -14.80
C PRO A 180 -1.44 -3.05 -13.66
N TYR A 181 -0.79 -1.91 -13.55
CA TYR A 181 0.16 -1.60 -12.47
C TYR A 181 -0.56 -0.96 -11.30
N GLY A 182 -0.93 -1.78 -10.31
CA GLY A 182 -1.46 -1.34 -9.03
C GLY A 182 -0.57 -1.82 -7.91
N GLU A 183 0.19 -0.91 -7.29
CA GLU A 183 1.18 -1.20 -6.26
C GLU A 183 0.58 -1.05 -4.87
N GLY A 184 0.96 -1.89 -3.92
CA GLY A 184 0.46 -1.74 -2.56
C GLY A 184 1.05 -0.52 -1.86
N ILE A 185 2.34 -0.55 -1.55
CA ILE A 185 3.12 0.59 -1.08
C ILE A 185 4.21 0.87 -2.11
N TYR A 186 4.23 2.08 -2.65
CA TYR A 186 5.12 2.46 -3.73
C TYR A 186 5.99 3.66 -3.33
N LEU A 187 7.28 3.40 -3.14
CA LEU A 187 8.31 4.40 -2.96
C LEU A 187 8.98 4.62 -4.31
N ASP A 188 8.57 5.69 -4.98
CA ASP A 188 8.96 5.97 -6.36
C ASP A 188 10.11 6.97 -6.42
N THR A 189 10.58 7.19 -7.61
CA THR A 189 11.75 7.97 -8.03
C THR A 189 12.17 9.04 -7.03
N SER A 190 13.40 8.89 -6.55
CA SER A 190 14.04 9.81 -5.60
C SER A 190 13.39 9.89 -4.21
N ALA A 191 12.46 9.02 -3.86
CA ALA A 191 12.10 8.84 -2.45
C ALA A 191 13.34 8.38 -1.66
N GLY A 192 13.42 8.71 -0.39
CA GLY A 192 14.56 8.27 0.41
C GLY A 192 14.39 8.52 1.89
N GLY A 193 14.98 7.62 2.69
CA GLY A 193 14.93 7.68 4.15
C GLY A 193 13.54 7.39 4.73
N VAL A 194 12.70 6.62 4.03
CA VAL A 194 11.36 6.25 4.47
C VAL A 194 11.42 4.94 5.26
N THR A 195 10.74 4.91 6.39
CA THR A 195 10.49 3.67 7.15
C THR A 195 9.13 3.10 6.81
N VAL A 196 9.08 1.86 6.30
CA VAL A 196 7.87 1.10 6.01
C VAL A 196 7.78 -0.07 6.99
N ASP A 197 6.91 0.05 8.00
CA ASP A 197 6.94 -0.83 9.17
C ASP A 197 5.56 -1.32 9.59
N HIS A 198 5.40 -2.61 9.88
CA HIS A 198 4.15 -3.22 10.37
C HIS A 198 2.91 -2.96 9.49
N ASN A 199 3.06 -2.81 8.18
CA ASN A 199 1.91 -2.69 7.30
C ASN A 199 1.42 -4.06 6.83
N THR A 200 0.13 -4.13 6.51
CA THR A 200 -0.48 -5.24 5.80
C THR A 200 -0.83 -4.79 4.39
N VAL A 201 -0.31 -5.49 3.39
CA VAL A 201 -0.54 -5.20 1.97
C VAL A 201 -1.08 -6.46 1.30
N ALA A 202 -2.24 -6.36 0.68
CA ALA A 202 -2.88 -7.54 0.11
C ALA A 202 -3.57 -7.27 -1.23
N ASN A 203 -3.69 -8.32 -2.03
CA ASN A 203 -4.52 -8.36 -3.24
C ASN A 203 -4.18 -7.26 -4.28
N CYS A 204 -2.91 -6.92 -4.43
CA CYS A 204 -2.46 -5.99 -5.46
C CYS A 204 -2.23 -6.71 -6.78
N THR A 205 -2.63 -6.12 -7.90
CA THR A 205 -2.44 -6.73 -9.22
C THR A 205 -0.98 -6.73 -9.67
N ALA A 206 -0.20 -5.78 -9.21
CA ALA A 206 1.24 -5.74 -9.43
C ALA A 206 2.00 -6.10 -8.15
N ASN A 207 2.67 -5.18 -7.51
CA ASN A 207 3.59 -5.50 -6.44
C ASN A 207 3.02 -5.15 -5.05
N GLY A 208 3.45 -5.87 -4.04
CA GLY A 208 3.08 -5.56 -2.66
C GLY A 208 3.80 -4.32 -2.16
N ILE A 209 5.11 -4.37 -2.12
CA ILE A 209 5.96 -3.21 -1.83
C ILE A 209 6.90 -3.01 -3.02
N TYR A 210 6.87 -1.82 -3.60
CA TYR A 210 7.73 -1.44 -4.72
C TYR A 210 8.67 -0.31 -4.32
N LEU A 211 9.97 -0.56 -4.49
CA LEU A 211 11.06 0.39 -4.30
C LEU A 211 11.66 0.68 -5.68
N HIS A 212 11.49 1.91 -6.17
CA HIS A 212 11.92 2.32 -7.49
C HIS A 212 12.82 3.57 -7.41
N ASP A 213 14.09 3.41 -7.76
CA ASP A 213 15.07 4.49 -7.67
C ASP A 213 15.00 5.28 -6.36
N SER A 214 14.79 4.54 -5.26
CA SER A 214 14.66 5.06 -3.90
C SER A 214 15.81 4.55 -3.04
N TYR A 215 16.19 5.25 -1.96
CA TYR A 215 17.40 4.92 -1.20
C TYR A 215 17.29 5.21 0.30
N ASN A 216 18.15 4.53 1.09
CA ASN A 216 18.17 4.61 2.55
C ASN A 216 16.82 4.19 3.20
N GLU A 217 16.08 3.28 2.57
CA GLU A 217 14.79 2.81 3.05
C GLU A 217 14.95 1.76 4.14
N THR A 218 14.01 1.73 5.06
CA THR A 218 13.89 0.65 6.04
C THR A 218 12.52 -0.03 5.86
N VAL A 219 12.51 -1.27 5.38
CA VAL A 219 11.27 -2.04 5.14
C VAL A 219 11.26 -3.23 6.07
N THR A 220 10.42 -3.19 7.11
CA THR A 220 10.48 -4.19 8.17
C THR A 220 9.10 -4.57 8.73
N ASN A 221 8.96 -5.80 9.22
CA ASN A 221 7.76 -6.31 9.89
C ASN A 221 6.45 -6.21 9.08
N ASN A 222 6.51 -6.08 7.75
CA ASN A 222 5.30 -5.99 6.93
C ASN A 222 4.79 -7.38 6.58
N THR A 223 3.48 -7.51 6.41
CA THR A 223 2.82 -8.66 5.82
C THR A 223 2.36 -8.32 4.42
N VAL A 224 2.89 -9.03 3.42
CA VAL A 224 2.47 -8.91 2.02
C VAL A 224 1.81 -10.22 1.59
N PHE A 225 0.59 -10.14 1.11
CA PHE A 225 -0.23 -11.31 0.80
C PHE A 225 -0.89 -11.18 -0.58
N ASN A 226 -0.73 -12.21 -1.41
CA ASN A 226 -1.45 -12.33 -2.68
C ASN A 226 -1.23 -11.16 -3.65
N THR A 227 0.02 -10.94 -4.02
CA THR A 227 0.44 -9.93 -5.02
C THR A 227 1.23 -10.59 -6.15
N LYS A 228 1.39 -9.93 -7.30
CA LYS A 228 2.20 -10.45 -8.42
C LYS A 228 3.67 -10.61 -8.04
N SER A 229 4.26 -9.60 -7.41
CA SER A 229 5.53 -9.73 -6.69
C SER A 229 5.34 -9.22 -5.27
N GLY A 230 5.81 -9.96 -4.29
CA GLY A 230 5.74 -9.50 -2.90
C GLY A 230 6.57 -8.24 -2.71
N LEU A 231 7.83 -8.31 -3.12
CA LEU A 231 8.76 -7.18 -3.17
C LEU A 231 9.24 -6.99 -4.61
N LEU A 232 9.07 -5.80 -5.16
CA LEU A 232 9.76 -5.36 -6.37
C LEU A 232 10.78 -4.29 -5.99
N ILE A 233 12.01 -4.48 -6.46
CA ILE A 233 13.16 -3.65 -6.15
C ILE A 233 13.83 -3.32 -7.46
N ASN A 234 13.84 -2.06 -7.85
CA ASN A 234 14.34 -1.63 -9.15
C ASN A 234 15.11 -0.30 -9.03
N GLY A 235 16.30 -0.25 -9.61
CA GLY A 235 17.12 0.95 -9.68
C GLY A 235 18.16 1.08 -8.56
N ASP A 236 18.61 2.30 -8.29
CA ASP A 236 19.59 2.60 -7.24
C ASP A 236 18.92 2.69 -5.87
N LEU A 237 19.36 1.85 -4.94
CA LEU A 237 18.73 1.66 -3.64
C LEU A 237 19.75 1.72 -2.49
N GLY A 238 20.84 2.41 -2.71
CA GLY A 238 21.93 2.47 -1.73
C GLY A 238 21.45 2.75 -0.31
N GLY A 239 21.95 1.97 0.66
CA GLY A 239 21.59 2.10 2.07
C GLY A 239 20.26 1.46 2.49
N THR A 240 19.52 0.84 1.58
CA THR A 240 18.21 0.22 1.87
C THR A 240 18.36 -1.11 2.60
N SER A 241 17.51 -1.32 3.62
CA SER A 241 17.44 -2.53 4.43
C SER A 241 16.01 -3.11 4.47
N ILE A 242 15.89 -4.42 4.18
CA ILE A 242 14.62 -5.14 4.12
C ILE A 242 14.69 -6.36 5.04
N SER A 243 13.89 -6.38 6.10
CA SER A 243 14.00 -7.47 7.09
C SER A 243 12.68 -7.76 7.81
N LYS A 244 12.56 -8.98 8.36
CA LYS A 244 11.43 -9.41 9.19
C LYS A 244 10.05 -9.28 8.51
N ASN A 245 9.99 -9.25 7.19
CA ASN A 245 8.72 -9.21 6.47
C ASN A 245 8.22 -10.64 6.22
N LEU A 246 6.91 -10.81 6.25
CA LEU A 246 6.22 -11.99 5.75
C LEU A 246 5.76 -11.70 4.32
N ILE A 247 6.29 -12.43 3.36
CA ILE A 247 5.90 -12.36 1.95
C ILE A 247 5.22 -13.67 1.58
N TYR A 248 3.91 -13.60 1.35
CA TYR A 248 3.06 -14.75 1.09
C TYR A 248 2.44 -14.66 -0.31
N ALA A 249 2.90 -15.49 -1.22
CA ALA A 249 2.38 -15.54 -2.58
C ALA A 249 1.35 -16.66 -2.74
N LEU A 250 0.21 -16.33 -3.34
CA LEU A 250 -0.77 -17.32 -3.80
C LEU A 250 -0.51 -17.70 -5.26
N ALA A 251 -0.91 -18.92 -5.64
CA ALA A 251 -0.97 -19.28 -7.04
C ALA A 251 -1.96 -18.38 -7.76
N ARG A 252 -1.46 -17.50 -8.59
CA ARG A 252 -2.27 -16.66 -9.49
C ARG A 252 -1.90 -16.92 -10.92
N ASP A 253 -2.92 -17.16 -11.71
CA ASP A 253 -2.85 -17.01 -13.16
C ASP A 253 -3.09 -15.51 -13.45
N ILE A 254 -2.01 -14.75 -13.38
CA ILE A 254 -2.05 -13.33 -13.71
C ILE A 254 -1.75 -13.24 -15.21
N GLY A 255 -2.73 -13.37 -16.04
CA GLY A 255 -2.84 -13.32 -17.49
C GLY A 255 -1.69 -12.89 -18.42
N ASP A 256 -0.46 -12.81 -17.92
CA ASP A 256 0.74 -12.41 -18.67
C ASP A 256 1.84 -13.50 -18.71
N SER A 257 1.50 -14.75 -18.53
CA SER A 257 2.47 -15.88 -18.48
C SER A 257 3.55 -15.78 -17.38
N GLN A 258 3.45 -14.85 -16.44
CA GLN A 258 4.44 -14.69 -15.37
C GLN A 258 3.93 -15.28 -14.06
N THR A 259 4.66 -16.24 -13.55
CA THR A 259 4.44 -16.79 -12.21
C THR A 259 4.57 -15.69 -11.14
N ALA A 260 3.71 -15.68 -10.14
CA ALA A 260 3.87 -14.81 -8.99
C ALA A 260 5.25 -14.98 -8.34
N ARG A 261 5.85 -13.90 -7.90
CA ARG A 261 7.20 -13.89 -7.32
C ARG A 261 7.17 -13.41 -5.88
N LEU A 262 8.05 -13.96 -5.07
CA LEU A 262 8.25 -13.45 -3.71
C LEU A 262 9.10 -12.19 -3.71
N VAL A 263 10.21 -12.22 -4.47
CA VAL A 263 11.09 -11.06 -4.63
C VAL A 263 11.49 -10.94 -6.10
N SER A 264 11.44 -9.73 -6.64
CA SER A 264 12.01 -9.36 -7.93
C SER A 264 12.96 -8.19 -7.71
N ARG A 265 14.21 -8.31 -8.17
CA ARG A 265 15.24 -7.28 -7.99
C ARG A 265 16.00 -7.02 -9.27
N SER A 266 16.21 -5.73 -9.55
CA SER A 266 17.22 -5.23 -10.48
C SER A 266 17.79 -3.92 -9.92
N GLY A 267 19.12 -3.80 -9.84
CA GLY A 267 19.78 -2.58 -9.36
C GLY A 267 20.59 -2.75 -8.09
N GLY A 268 20.97 -1.63 -7.51
CA GLY A 268 22.03 -1.34 -6.58
C GLY A 268 22.18 -2.12 -5.26
N PRO A 269 23.14 -1.73 -4.41
CA PRO A 269 23.44 -2.44 -3.18
C PRO A 269 22.30 -2.27 -2.15
N ILE A 270 21.79 -3.39 -1.66
CA ILE A 270 20.78 -3.42 -0.61
C ILE A 270 21.09 -4.55 0.36
N THR A 271 20.49 -4.50 1.55
CA THR A 271 20.52 -5.60 2.51
C THR A 271 19.13 -6.23 2.64
N ILE A 272 19.01 -7.51 2.32
CA ILE A 272 17.79 -8.30 2.52
C ILE A 272 18.12 -9.46 3.43
N ASN A 273 17.49 -9.55 4.61
CA ASN A 273 17.76 -10.66 5.52
C ASN A 273 16.67 -10.82 6.59
N GLY A 274 16.50 -12.03 7.12
CA GLY A 274 15.57 -12.32 8.21
C GLY A 274 14.09 -12.25 7.82
N ASN A 275 13.76 -12.39 6.52
CA ASN A 275 12.38 -12.42 6.04
C ASN A 275 11.81 -13.84 6.04
N THR A 276 10.51 -13.95 6.04
CA THR A 276 9.77 -15.21 5.86
C THR A 276 9.06 -15.18 4.52
N TYR A 277 9.37 -16.15 3.68
CA TYR A 277 8.79 -16.31 2.34
C TYR A 277 7.93 -17.56 2.29
N VAL A 278 6.70 -17.43 1.78
CA VAL A 278 5.77 -18.57 1.67
C VAL A 278 5.12 -18.59 0.29
N ALA A 279 5.11 -19.76 -0.35
CA ALA A 279 4.36 -20.00 -1.58
C ALA A 279 4.02 -21.48 -1.72
N HIS A 280 2.81 -21.87 -1.41
CA HIS A 280 2.34 -23.26 -1.42
C HIS A 280 1.92 -23.76 -2.82
N TYR A 281 2.34 -23.09 -3.87
CA TYR A 281 2.15 -23.52 -5.26
C TYR A 281 3.47 -23.98 -5.89
N LYS A 282 3.37 -24.81 -6.89
CA LYS A 282 4.47 -25.66 -7.42
C LYS A 282 5.61 -24.93 -8.16
N SER A 283 5.95 -23.69 -7.93
CA SER A 283 7.11 -23.10 -8.62
C SER A 283 8.30 -22.98 -7.68
N ALA A 284 9.42 -23.58 -8.05
CA ALA A 284 10.65 -23.46 -7.28
C ALA A 284 11.40 -22.15 -7.56
N ASP A 285 11.18 -21.51 -8.71
CA ASP A 285 11.97 -20.39 -9.22
C ASP A 285 11.21 -19.07 -9.10
N ILE A 286 10.90 -18.70 -7.85
CA ILE A 286 10.04 -17.56 -7.50
C ILE A 286 10.80 -16.33 -6.99
N PHE A 287 12.12 -16.38 -7.05
CA PHE A 287 13.00 -15.22 -6.83
C PHE A 287 13.55 -14.78 -8.17
N ARG A 288 13.61 -13.50 -8.43
CA ARG A 288 14.14 -12.96 -9.68
C ARG A 288 15.26 -11.96 -9.42
N LEU A 289 16.38 -12.15 -10.10
CA LEU A 289 17.46 -11.17 -10.20
C LEU A 289 17.58 -10.79 -11.67
N ASP A 290 17.38 -9.52 -11.96
CA ASP A 290 17.28 -8.97 -13.32
C ASP A 290 16.28 -9.74 -14.18
N VAL A 291 16.74 -10.50 -15.17
CA VAL A 291 15.89 -11.29 -16.06
C VAL A 291 15.83 -12.78 -15.68
N THR A 292 16.62 -13.23 -14.70
CA THR A 292 16.80 -14.64 -14.36
C THR A 292 16.03 -15.01 -13.10
N ASN A 293 15.28 -16.10 -13.17
CA ASN A 293 14.58 -16.66 -12.01
C ASN A 293 15.47 -17.66 -11.27
N TYR A 294 15.32 -17.72 -9.96
CA TYR A 294 16.09 -18.57 -9.07
C TYR A 294 15.21 -19.25 -8.04
N SER A 295 15.61 -20.46 -7.65
CA SER A 295 15.19 -21.06 -6.39
C SER A 295 15.71 -20.23 -5.21
N PHE A 296 15.18 -20.43 -4.00
CA PHE A 296 15.65 -19.72 -2.82
C PHE A 296 17.15 -19.97 -2.55
N ALA A 297 17.63 -21.20 -2.72
CA ALA A 297 19.04 -21.51 -2.58
C ALA A 297 19.90 -20.81 -3.64
N GLY A 298 19.44 -20.81 -4.89
CA GLY A 298 20.08 -20.08 -6.00
C GLY A 298 20.12 -18.58 -5.76
N TRP A 299 19.02 -17.99 -5.29
CA TRP A 299 18.94 -16.59 -4.90
C TRP A 299 19.98 -16.20 -3.85
N LYS A 300 20.05 -16.96 -2.74
CA LYS A 300 21.06 -16.74 -1.69
C LYS A 300 22.49 -16.83 -2.24
N SER A 301 22.76 -17.83 -3.06
CA SER A 301 24.08 -18.02 -3.67
C SER A 301 24.48 -16.87 -4.61
N GLN A 302 23.55 -16.38 -5.42
CA GLN A 302 23.82 -15.35 -6.42
C GLN A 302 23.89 -13.94 -5.82
N THR A 303 23.09 -13.66 -4.78
CA THR A 303 22.96 -12.32 -4.23
C THR A 303 23.74 -12.10 -2.93
N GLY A 304 24.10 -13.16 -2.22
CA GLY A 304 24.61 -13.09 -0.86
C GLY A 304 23.61 -12.60 0.18
N GLN A 305 22.33 -12.47 -0.21
CA GLN A 305 21.25 -11.97 0.65
C GLN A 305 20.52 -13.12 1.37
N ASP A 306 19.60 -12.78 2.27
CA ASP A 306 18.67 -13.70 2.93
C ASP A 306 19.33 -14.88 3.69
N ALA A 307 20.52 -14.64 4.27
CA ALA A 307 21.27 -15.69 4.97
C ALA A 307 20.46 -16.34 6.11
N THR A 308 19.69 -15.55 6.86
CA THR A 308 18.86 -16.00 7.99
C THR A 308 17.36 -16.01 7.68
N SER A 309 16.96 -15.74 6.43
CA SER A 309 15.57 -15.82 6.00
C SER A 309 15.11 -17.26 5.84
N SER A 310 13.80 -17.49 6.03
CA SER A 310 13.13 -18.77 5.79
C SER A 310 12.30 -18.74 4.51
N CYS A 311 12.13 -19.92 3.89
CA CYS A 311 11.29 -20.06 2.70
C CYS A 311 10.54 -21.38 2.77
N ASP A 312 9.21 -21.33 2.80
CA ASP A 312 8.33 -22.50 2.76
C ASP A 312 7.61 -22.58 1.42
N LEU A 313 7.93 -23.62 0.66
CA LEU A 313 7.33 -23.94 -0.64
C LEU A 313 6.57 -25.27 -0.60
N SER A 314 6.29 -25.79 0.59
CA SER A 314 5.56 -27.04 0.75
C SER A 314 4.14 -26.91 0.18
N ALA A 315 3.62 -27.97 -0.42
CA ALA A 315 2.23 -27.96 -0.86
C ALA A 315 1.30 -28.00 0.35
N LEU A 316 0.18 -27.31 0.25
CA LEU A 316 -0.90 -27.43 1.23
C LEU A 316 -1.44 -28.87 1.27
N GLY A 317 -1.89 -29.27 2.43
CA GLY A 317 -2.61 -30.53 2.61
C GLY A 317 -3.93 -30.57 1.82
N ALA A 318 -4.46 -31.77 1.59
CA ALA A 318 -5.73 -31.94 0.88
C ALA A 318 -6.87 -31.21 1.62
N GLY A 319 -7.55 -30.30 0.95
CA GLY A 319 -8.65 -29.52 1.51
C GLY A 319 -8.22 -28.33 2.36
N GLU A 320 -6.91 -28.05 2.47
CA GLU A 320 -6.41 -26.84 3.10
C GLU A 320 -6.47 -25.63 2.15
N SER A 321 -6.60 -24.47 2.73
CA SER A 321 -6.57 -23.18 2.04
C SER A 321 -5.81 -22.14 2.87
N GLU A 322 -5.48 -21.02 2.26
CA GLU A 322 -4.87 -19.88 2.93
C GLU A 322 -5.86 -18.73 3.08
N ALA A 323 -5.77 -18.03 4.19
CA ALA A 323 -6.57 -16.84 4.44
C ALA A 323 -5.79 -15.77 5.19
N LEU A 324 -5.95 -14.54 4.76
CA LEU A 324 -5.49 -13.36 5.48
C LEU A 324 -6.64 -12.80 6.31
N PHE A 325 -6.40 -12.60 7.60
CA PHE A 325 -7.30 -11.92 8.51
C PHE A 325 -6.65 -10.61 8.94
N TYR A 326 -7.42 -9.53 9.00
CA TYR A 326 -6.92 -8.24 9.47
C TYR A 326 -7.99 -7.46 10.23
N ASN A 327 -7.55 -6.57 11.09
CA ASN A 327 -8.40 -5.72 11.91
C ASN A 327 -8.22 -4.25 11.51
N THR A 328 -9.25 -3.64 10.93
CA THR A 328 -9.27 -2.22 10.50
C THR A 328 -9.92 -1.30 11.53
N THR A 329 -10.12 -1.76 12.75
CA THR A 329 -10.75 -0.98 13.82
C THR A 329 -9.72 -0.46 14.83
N MET A 330 -10.13 0.46 15.67
CA MET A 330 -9.30 1.05 16.72
C MET A 330 -9.31 0.23 18.04
N SER A 331 -9.94 -0.93 18.04
CA SER A 331 -10.02 -1.82 19.19
C SER A 331 -9.65 -3.25 18.78
N ASN A 332 -9.31 -4.09 19.75
CA ASN A 332 -9.10 -5.52 19.49
C ASN A 332 -10.35 -6.13 18.88
N LYS A 333 -10.15 -7.00 17.89
CA LYS A 333 -11.22 -7.72 17.19
C LYS A 333 -11.00 -9.21 17.31
N THR A 334 -12.01 -9.91 17.82
CA THR A 334 -12.02 -11.37 17.91
C THR A 334 -12.54 -11.97 16.61
N PHE A 335 -11.82 -12.94 16.07
CA PHE A 335 -12.21 -13.75 14.92
C PHE A 335 -12.52 -15.17 15.36
N TYR A 336 -13.65 -15.71 14.93
CA TYR A 336 -14.09 -17.06 15.25
C TYR A 336 -13.84 -17.99 14.05
N LEU A 337 -13.19 -19.12 14.28
CA LEU A 337 -12.87 -20.09 13.24
C LEU A 337 -14.04 -21.00 12.88
N ASN A 338 -15.11 -21.02 13.70
CA ASN A 338 -16.35 -21.75 13.44
C ASN A 338 -16.15 -23.24 13.08
N GLY A 339 -15.22 -23.88 13.77
CA GLY A 339 -14.87 -25.28 13.54
C GLY A 339 -13.76 -25.52 12.51
N ALA A 340 -13.23 -24.49 11.87
CA ALA A 340 -12.03 -24.63 11.04
C ALA A 340 -10.81 -24.99 11.89
N VAL A 341 -9.91 -25.77 11.30
CA VAL A 341 -8.59 -26.08 11.90
C VAL A 341 -7.56 -25.23 11.18
N ALA A 342 -6.83 -24.43 11.92
CA ALA A 342 -5.91 -23.46 11.35
C ALA A 342 -4.55 -23.49 12.02
N THR A 343 -3.53 -23.07 11.26
CA THR A 343 -2.14 -22.95 11.71
C THR A 343 -1.58 -21.61 11.21
N ARG A 344 -0.82 -20.93 12.04
CA ARG A 344 -0.06 -19.73 11.65
C ARG A 344 1.16 -20.11 10.81
N VAL A 345 1.73 -19.15 10.11
CA VAL A 345 2.97 -19.34 9.31
C VAL A 345 4.15 -19.85 10.15
N ASP A 346 4.19 -19.54 11.44
CA ASP A 346 5.22 -20.04 12.37
C ASP A 346 4.93 -21.47 12.90
N GLY A 347 3.89 -22.13 12.39
CA GLY A 347 3.49 -23.49 12.79
C GLY A 347 2.62 -23.56 14.05
N GLN A 348 2.27 -22.45 14.67
CA GLN A 348 1.44 -22.44 15.86
C GLN A 348 -0.03 -22.71 15.51
N PRO A 349 -0.68 -23.73 16.14
CA PRO A 349 -2.08 -24.01 15.89
C PRO A 349 -2.99 -22.89 16.45
N VAL A 350 -4.08 -22.65 15.74
CA VAL A 350 -5.14 -21.72 16.17
C VAL A 350 -6.45 -22.48 16.27
N THR A 351 -7.08 -22.45 17.45
CA THR A 351 -8.32 -23.16 17.71
C THR A 351 -9.41 -22.23 18.22
N GLY A 352 -10.65 -22.44 17.77
CA GLY A 352 -11.84 -21.72 18.23
C GLY A 352 -11.87 -20.26 17.79
N SER A 353 -11.03 -19.42 18.37
CA SER A 353 -10.96 -17.99 18.04
C SER A 353 -9.57 -17.42 18.32
N PHE A 354 -9.31 -16.22 17.77
CA PHE A 354 -8.10 -15.45 18.05
C PHE A 354 -8.41 -13.95 17.97
N ASP A 355 -7.60 -13.16 18.66
CA ASP A 355 -7.71 -11.71 18.65
C ASP A 355 -6.64 -11.08 17.77
N LEU A 356 -7.02 -10.02 17.08
CA LEU A 356 -6.10 -9.11 16.41
C LEU A 356 -6.18 -7.72 17.03
N SER A 357 -5.03 -7.18 17.37
CA SER A 357 -4.89 -5.78 17.77
C SER A 357 -5.27 -4.83 16.61
N PRO A 358 -5.56 -3.56 16.88
CA PRO A 358 -5.83 -2.57 15.85
C PRO A 358 -4.78 -2.57 14.75
N PHE A 359 -5.23 -2.53 13.50
CA PHE A 359 -4.38 -2.45 12.30
C PHE A 359 -3.26 -3.50 12.23
N THR A 360 -3.57 -4.71 12.69
CA THR A 360 -2.71 -5.88 12.53
C THR A 360 -3.37 -6.95 11.71
N SER A 361 -2.58 -7.92 11.25
CA SER A 361 -3.05 -9.06 10.47
C SER A 361 -2.38 -10.37 10.86
N VAL A 362 -2.97 -11.47 10.40
CA VAL A 362 -2.38 -12.81 10.46
C VAL A 362 -2.74 -13.58 9.20
N VAL A 363 -1.79 -14.35 8.68
CA VAL A 363 -2.04 -15.35 7.64
C VAL A 363 -2.20 -16.69 8.32
N LEU A 364 -3.27 -17.39 8.00
CA LEU A 364 -3.56 -18.75 8.45
C LEU A 364 -3.66 -19.70 7.26
N THR A 365 -3.20 -20.93 7.47
CA THR A 365 -3.44 -22.07 6.60
C THR A 365 -4.30 -23.10 7.32
N GLY A 366 -5.13 -23.85 6.62
CA GLY A 366 -5.93 -24.91 7.24
C GLY A 366 -7.17 -25.31 6.48
N THR A 367 -7.96 -26.18 7.10
CA THR A 367 -9.21 -26.70 6.52
C THR A 367 -10.42 -25.91 6.99
N GLY A 368 -11.37 -25.68 6.10
CA GLY A 368 -12.63 -24.95 6.42
C GLY A 368 -12.43 -23.45 6.66
N LEU A 369 -11.28 -22.90 6.31
CA LEU A 369 -11.07 -21.46 6.35
C LEU A 369 -11.95 -20.80 5.28
N THR A 370 -12.95 -20.07 5.72
CA THR A 370 -13.68 -19.16 4.84
C THR A 370 -12.99 -17.82 4.84
N LYS A 371 -12.77 -17.22 3.66
CA LYS A 371 -12.37 -15.81 3.58
C LYS A 371 -13.40 -15.03 4.40
N ILE A 372 -13.00 -14.53 5.55
CA ILE A 372 -13.88 -13.65 6.30
C ILE A 372 -13.91 -12.34 5.52
N SER A 373 -15.02 -12.16 4.84
CA SER A 373 -15.38 -10.92 4.20
C SER A 373 -15.35 -9.79 5.21
N LYS A 374 -14.67 -8.74 4.84
CA LYS A 374 -14.63 -7.31 5.26
C LYS A 374 -15.40 -6.92 6.51
#